data_93dbc3b4a616764ff61b56a30815e08a
#
_entry.id   93dbc3b4a616764ff61b56a30815e08a
#
_cell.length_a   1.000
_cell.length_b   1.000
_cell.length_c   1.000
_cell.angle_alpha   90.00
_cell.angle_beta   90.00
_cell.angle_gamma   90.00
#
_symmetry.space_group_name_H-M   'P 1'
#
loop_
_entity.id
_entity.type
_entity.pdbx_description
1 polymer ?
#
loop_
_entity_poly.entity_id
_entity_poly.type
_entity_poly.pdbx_seq_one_letter_code
_entity_poly.pdbx_strand_id
1 'polypeptide(L)'
;SIEIVEQILALEGWTPEHIDMARKGSREGWWGLSQGAESFLDQIITWRELGFNNAFHNENHNKFESIPEWAKKTLAEHSDDERVLYSLEQIENAETHDEIWNAAQNQLVKTGIIHNYLRMLWGKRILEWASTPEEAANWMIHLNDKYALDGRDPNSYTGIFWVLGRHDRAWGPERAIFGKIRYMSSENTRKKMNLKPYLQQFRSR
;
A
#
# COMPACT_ATOMS: atom_id res chain seq x y z
N SER A 1 19.89 -4.49 3.26
CA SER A 1 19.61 -3.79 1.99
C SER A 1 20.86 -3.64 1.14
N ILE A 2 21.96 -3.16 1.71
CA ILE A 2 23.20 -2.89 0.96
C ILE A 2 23.71 -4.13 0.22
N GLU A 3 23.81 -5.27 0.89
CA GLU A 3 24.25 -6.55 0.29
C GLU A 3 23.39 -6.96 -0.91
N ILE A 4 22.07 -6.74 -0.85
CA ILE A 4 21.16 -7.04 -1.96
C ILE A 4 21.40 -6.10 -3.14
N VAL A 5 21.60 -4.81 -2.86
CA VAL A 5 21.93 -3.81 -3.88
C VAL A 5 23.26 -4.17 -4.54
N GLU A 6 24.30 -4.48 -3.78
CA GLU A 6 25.61 -4.91 -4.30
C GLU A 6 25.50 -6.14 -5.20
N GLN A 7 24.70 -7.13 -4.82
CA GLN A 7 24.46 -8.32 -5.65
C GLN A 7 23.78 -7.98 -6.97
N ILE A 8 22.80 -7.08 -6.97
CA ILE A 8 22.12 -6.66 -8.21
C ILE A 8 23.10 -5.91 -9.11
N LEU A 9 23.84 -4.97 -8.55
CA LEU A 9 24.86 -4.22 -9.29
C LEU A 9 25.90 -5.15 -9.92
N ALA A 10 26.38 -6.15 -9.16
CA ALA A 10 27.33 -7.15 -9.65
C ALA A 10 26.75 -8.02 -10.76
N LEU A 11 25.48 -8.46 -10.64
CA LEU A 11 24.81 -9.26 -11.67
C LEU A 11 24.63 -8.52 -13.00
N GLU A 12 24.42 -7.22 -12.95
CA GLU A 12 24.26 -6.34 -14.12
C GLU A 12 25.64 -5.82 -14.65
N GLY A 13 26.76 -6.20 -14.02
CA GLY A 13 28.08 -5.70 -14.38
C GLY A 13 28.23 -4.18 -14.23
N TRP A 14 27.52 -3.61 -13.27
CA TRP A 14 27.42 -2.16 -13.10
C TRP A 14 28.72 -1.54 -12.58
N THR A 15 29.06 -0.37 -13.13
CA THR A 15 30.11 0.50 -12.64
C THR A 15 29.58 1.93 -12.53
N PRO A 16 30.25 2.82 -11.75
CA PRO A 16 29.80 4.21 -11.62
C PRO A 16 29.65 5.00 -12.93
N GLU A 17 30.35 4.59 -13.98
CA GLU A 17 30.29 5.20 -15.31
C GLU A 17 28.92 4.98 -16.00
N HIS A 18 28.13 4.03 -15.56
CA HIS A 18 26.78 3.77 -16.07
C HIS A 18 25.77 4.83 -15.62
N ILE A 19 26.10 5.65 -14.61
CA ILE A 19 25.19 6.64 -14.07
C ILE A 19 24.93 7.75 -15.10
N ASP A 20 23.68 7.93 -15.49
CA ASP A 20 23.25 9.06 -16.32
C ASP A 20 22.93 10.27 -15.43
N MET A 21 23.88 11.16 -15.28
CA MET A 21 23.72 12.38 -14.47
C MET A 21 22.65 13.33 -14.98
N ALA A 22 22.26 13.25 -16.26
CA ALA A 22 21.15 14.04 -16.82
C ALA A 22 19.78 13.53 -16.28
N ARG A 23 19.74 12.29 -15.83
CA ARG A 23 18.55 11.66 -15.23
C ARG A 23 18.63 11.53 -13.72
N LYS A 24 19.47 12.31 -13.05
CA LYS A 24 19.66 12.27 -11.61
C LYS A 24 18.32 12.30 -10.84
N GLY A 25 18.11 11.29 -10.01
CA GLY A 25 16.90 11.14 -9.22
C GLY A 25 15.66 10.67 -10.00
N SER A 26 15.81 10.36 -11.30
CA SER A 26 14.74 9.73 -12.05
C SER A 26 14.54 8.29 -11.60
N ARG A 27 13.29 7.83 -11.64
CA ARG A 27 12.95 6.44 -11.32
C ARG A 27 13.56 5.43 -12.31
N GLU A 28 13.71 5.84 -13.57
CA GLU A 28 14.19 4.98 -14.66
C GLU A 28 15.34 5.65 -15.40
N GLY A 29 16.35 4.87 -15.74
CA GLY A 29 17.49 5.26 -16.54
C GLY A 29 18.56 6.07 -15.81
N TRP A 30 18.46 6.28 -14.50
CA TRP A 30 19.52 6.95 -13.75
C TRP A 30 20.69 6.01 -13.47
N TRP A 31 20.42 4.78 -13.09
CA TRP A 31 21.45 3.79 -12.78
C TRP A 31 22.12 3.21 -14.02
N GLY A 32 21.46 3.30 -15.18
CA GLY A 32 21.91 2.65 -16.42
C GLY A 32 21.84 1.12 -16.35
N LEU A 33 20.92 0.60 -15.56
CA LEU A 33 20.65 -0.84 -15.37
C LEU A 33 19.46 -1.28 -16.23
N SER A 34 19.19 -2.59 -16.23
CA SER A 34 17.95 -3.10 -16.80
C SER A 34 16.73 -2.52 -16.06
N GLN A 35 15.60 -2.37 -16.76
CA GLN A 35 14.36 -1.82 -16.19
C GLN A 35 13.89 -2.60 -14.95
N GLY A 36 14.09 -3.93 -14.94
CA GLY A 36 13.75 -4.77 -13.79
C GLY A 36 14.62 -4.46 -12.57
N ALA A 37 15.92 -4.32 -12.76
CA ALA A 37 16.87 -3.98 -11.72
C ALA A 37 16.60 -2.58 -11.15
N GLU A 38 16.41 -1.57 -12.01
CA GLU A 38 16.10 -0.20 -11.56
C GLU A 38 14.77 -0.16 -10.79
N SER A 39 13.73 -0.85 -11.26
CA SER A 39 12.45 -0.92 -10.56
C SER A 39 12.58 -1.57 -9.18
N PHE A 40 13.42 -2.60 -9.06
CA PHE A 40 13.65 -3.27 -7.79
C PHE A 40 14.47 -2.40 -6.82
N LEU A 41 15.52 -1.73 -7.33
CA LEU A 41 16.30 -0.78 -6.53
C LEU A 41 15.47 0.39 -6.03
N ASP A 42 14.52 0.90 -6.84
CA ASP A 42 13.57 1.93 -6.42
C ASP A 42 12.75 1.48 -5.20
N GLN A 43 12.31 0.22 -5.16
CA GLN A 43 11.58 -0.31 -4.00
C GLN A 43 12.47 -0.41 -2.74
N ILE A 44 13.70 -0.89 -2.87
CA ILE A 44 14.58 -1.13 -1.74
C ILE A 44 15.23 0.17 -1.24
N ILE A 45 15.68 1.04 -2.14
CA ILE A 45 16.40 2.26 -1.78
C ILE A 45 15.42 3.39 -1.49
N THR A 46 14.50 3.69 -2.45
CA THR A 46 13.63 4.85 -2.32
C THR A 46 12.51 4.60 -1.31
N TRP A 47 11.67 3.62 -1.58
CA TRP A 47 10.43 3.45 -0.81
C TRP A 47 10.67 2.84 0.56
N ARG A 48 11.53 1.85 0.64
CA ARG A 48 11.87 1.23 1.93
C ARG A 48 12.58 2.22 2.85
N GLU A 49 13.58 2.90 2.36
CA GLU A 49 14.34 3.86 3.18
C GLU A 49 13.49 5.07 3.58
N LEU A 50 12.51 5.48 2.76
CA LEU A 50 11.51 6.48 3.16
C LEU A 50 10.75 6.03 4.42
N GLY A 51 10.35 4.75 4.48
CA GLY A 51 9.69 4.17 5.65
C GLY A 51 10.57 4.19 6.90
N PHE A 52 11.82 3.76 6.78
CA PHE A 52 12.79 3.76 7.88
C PHE A 52 13.13 5.17 8.36
N ASN A 53 13.35 6.11 7.44
CA ASN A 53 13.59 7.50 7.77
C ASN A 53 12.38 8.12 8.51
N ASN A 54 11.17 7.87 8.03
CA ASN A 54 9.96 8.34 8.70
C ASN A 54 9.83 7.73 10.11
N ALA A 55 10.09 6.45 10.28
CA ALA A 55 10.01 5.79 11.59
C ALA A 55 11.06 6.33 12.57
N PHE A 56 12.27 6.63 12.07
CA PHE A 56 13.35 7.19 12.89
C PHE A 56 13.06 8.61 13.40
N HIS A 57 12.45 9.45 12.56
CA HIS A 57 12.20 10.87 12.88
C HIS A 57 10.79 11.16 13.42
N ASN A 58 9.87 10.21 13.38
CA ASN A 58 8.48 10.40 13.78
C ASN A 58 8.02 9.28 14.71
N GLU A 59 7.98 9.55 16.00
CA GLU A 59 7.51 8.59 17.02
C GLU A 59 6.06 8.12 16.79
N ASN A 60 5.26 8.90 16.06
CA ASN A 60 3.89 8.56 15.71
C ASN A 60 3.76 7.92 14.31
N HIS A 61 4.87 7.45 13.71
CA HIS A 61 4.88 6.89 12.35
C HIS A 61 3.84 5.77 12.13
N ASN A 62 3.48 5.04 13.18
CA ASN A 62 2.51 3.95 13.19
C ASN A 62 1.12 4.33 13.74
N LYS A 63 0.82 5.64 13.85
CA LYS A 63 -0.45 6.14 14.37
C LYS A 63 -1.17 7.01 13.35
N PHE A 64 -2.51 7.06 13.46
CA PHE A 64 -3.38 7.86 12.59
C PHE A 64 -3.00 9.35 12.57
N GLU A 65 -2.59 9.90 13.71
CA GLU A 65 -2.19 11.30 13.86
C GLU A 65 -1.06 11.73 12.94
N SER A 66 -0.29 10.78 12.41
CA SER A 66 0.85 11.04 11.51
C SER A 66 0.48 11.29 10.05
N ILE A 67 -0.79 11.14 9.66
CA ILE A 67 -1.23 11.49 8.31
C ILE A 67 -1.28 13.01 8.13
N PRO A 68 -1.15 13.53 6.89
CA PRO A 68 -1.15 14.97 6.65
C PRO A 68 -2.46 15.65 7.08
N GLU A 69 -2.38 16.92 7.50
CA GLU A 69 -3.56 17.68 7.94
C GLU A 69 -4.65 17.76 6.87
N TRP A 70 -4.29 17.88 5.58
CA TRP A 70 -5.28 17.88 4.51
C TRP A 70 -6.08 16.57 4.45
N ALA A 71 -5.42 15.43 4.76
CA ALA A 71 -6.06 14.12 4.76
C ALA A 71 -6.98 13.97 5.98
N LYS A 72 -6.55 14.39 7.18
CA LYS A 72 -7.40 14.42 8.39
C LYS A 72 -8.64 15.25 8.15
N LYS A 73 -8.45 16.46 7.62
CA LYS A 73 -9.55 17.39 7.34
C LYS A 73 -10.58 16.78 6.41
N THR A 74 -10.15 16.27 5.25
CA THR A 74 -11.10 15.71 4.28
C THR A 74 -11.80 14.44 4.80
N LEU A 75 -11.13 13.59 5.58
CA LEU A 75 -11.75 12.41 6.20
C LEU A 75 -12.76 12.80 7.28
N ALA A 76 -12.49 13.87 8.06
CA ALA A 76 -13.42 14.39 9.04
C ALA A 76 -14.67 15.03 8.39
N GLU A 77 -14.50 15.74 7.27
CA GLU A 77 -15.62 16.33 6.50
C GLU A 77 -16.56 15.25 5.91
N HIS A 78 -16.08 14.00 5.78
CA HIS A 78 -16.82 12.84 5.26
C HIS A 78 -17.13 11.77 6.32
N SER A 79 -17.06 12.13 7.62
CA SER A 79 -17.32 11.20 8.73
C SER A 79 -18.73 10.65 8.75
N ASP A 80 -19.71 11.49 8.40
CA ASP A 80 -21.14 11.19 8.45
C ASP A 80 -21.68 10.58 7.15
N ASP A 81 -20.82 10.37 6.15
CA ASP A 81 -21.21 9.77 4.90
C ASP A 81 -21.70 8.33 5.11
N GLU A 82 -22.79 7.98 4.46
CA GLU A 82 -23.38 6.63 4.50
C GLU A 82 -22.37 5.59 3.98
N ARG A 83 -22.20 4.50 4.74
CA ARG A 83 -21.27 3.42 4.40
C ARG A 83 -21.79 2.05 4.84
N VAL A 84 -21.37 1.01 4.11
CA VAL A 84 -21.59 -0.37 4.52
C VAL A 84 -20.56 -0.70 5.60
N LEU A 85 -21.00 -1.12 6.76
CA LEU A 85 -20.12 -1.48 7.87
C LEU A 85 -19.94 -2.99 7.95
N TYR A 86 -18.71 -3.41 8.24
CA TYR A 86 -18.35 -4.77 8.62
C TYR A 86 -17.67 -4.78 9.99
N SER A 87 -17.71 -5.89 10.68
CA SER A 87 -16.89 -6.10 11.86
C SER A 87 -15.47 -6.51 11.49
N LEU A 88 -14.50 -6.30 12.39
CA LEU A 88 -13.13 -6.79 12.18
C LEU A 88 -13.09 -8.28 11.90
N GLU A 89 -13.94 -9.08 12.57
CA GLU A 89 -14.04 -10.52 12.37
C GLU A 89 -14.48 -10.87 10.94
N GLN A 90 -15.49 -10.18 10.39
CA GLN A 90 -15.92 -10.37 9.01
C GLN A 90 -14.84 -9.98 7.99
N ILE A 91 -14.14 -8.88 8.27
CA ILE A 91 -12.98 -8.42 7.46
C ILE A 91 -11.87 -9.48 7.52
N GLU A 92 -11.50 -9.94 8.69
CA GLU A 92 -10.44 -10.94 8.88
C GLU A 92 -10.75 -12.25 8.17
N ASN A 93 -12.01 -12.71 8.25
CA ASN A 93 -12.48 -13.96 7.63
C ASN A 93 -12.79 -13.83 6.14
N ALA A 94 -12.58 -12.67 5.52
CA ALA A 94 -12.90 -12.41 4.12
C ALA A 94 -14.40 -12.62 3.78
N GLU A 95 -15.30 -12.18 4.68
CA GLU A 95 -16.76 -12.33 4.59
C GLU A 95 -17.44 -11.03 4.12
N THR A 96 -16.88 -10.36 3.12
CA THR A 96 -17.45 -9.15 2.54
C THR A 96 -18.19 -9.45 1.25
N HIS A 97 -18.93 -8.47 0.74
CA HIS A 97 -19.59 -8.58 -0.57
C HIS A 97 -18.62 -8.47 -1.77
N ASP A 98 -17.36 -8.09 -1.54
CA ASP A 98 -16.37 -7.86 -2.59
C ASP A 98 -15.45 -9.07 -2.78
N GLU A 99 -15.72 -9.87 -3.81
CA GLU A 99 -14.96 -11.10 -4.08
C GLU A 99 -13.45 -10.87 -4.37
N ILE A 100 -13.09 -9.70 -4.96
CA ILE A 100 -11.69 -9.38 -5.24
C ILE A 100 -10.97 -9.07 -3.95
N TRP A 101 -11.61 -8.31 -3.08
CA TRP A 101 -11.08 -8.00 -1.77
C TRP A 101 -10.96 -9.27 -0.91
N ASN A 102 -12.00 -10.09 -0.88
CA ASN A 102 -11.98 -11.36 -0.15
C ASN A 102 -10.83 -12.28 -0.64
N ALA A 103 -10.62 -12.35 -1.95
CA ALA A 103 -9.48 -13.11 -2.50
C ALA A 103 -8.13 -12.54 -2.05
N ALA A 104 -8.01 -11.21 -1.97
CA ALA A 104 -6.79 -10.54 -1.51
C ALA A 104 -6.52 -10.82 -0.02
N GLN A 105 -7.55 -10.77 0.82
CA GLN A 105 -7.45 -11.13 2.24
C GLN A 105 -7.10 -12.62 2.41
N ASN A 106 -7.73 -13.50 1.65
CA ASN A 106 -7.40 -14.93 1.67
C ASN A 106 -5.96 -15.21 1.23
N GLN A 107 -5.45 -14.49 0.22
CA GLN A 107 -4.05 -14.59 -0.18
C GLN A 107 -3.14 -14.17 0.96
N LEU A 108 -3.40 -13.01 1.57
CA LEU A 108 -2.61 -12.51 2.70
C LEU A 108 -2.54 -13.54 3.83
N VAL A 109 -3.68 -14.07 4.25
CA VAL A 109 -3.75 -15.09 5.31
C VAL A 109 -3.01 -16.38 4.94
N LYS A 110 -3.12 -16.83 3.69
CA LYS A 110 -2.53 -18.12 3.26
C LYS A 110 -1.03 -18.06 2.97
N THR A 111 -0.56 -16.92 2.46
CA THR A 111 0.80 -16.83 1.91
C THR A 111 1.68 -15.77 2.59
N GLY A 112 1.08 -14.89 3.38
CA GLY A 112 1.79 -13.75 4.00
C GLY A 112 2.14 -12.62 3.03
N ILE A 113 1.74 -12.72 1.77
CA ILE A 113 2.02 -11.71 0.73
C ILE A 113 0.76 -11.34 -0.03
N ILE A 114 0.76 -10.17 -0.62
CA ILE A 114 -0.31 -9.66 -1.48
C ILE A 114 0.30 -8.70 -2.51
N HIS A 115 -0.12 -8.78 -3.75
CA HIS A 115 0.37 -7.91 -4.80
C HIS A 115 0.15 -6.44 -4.43
N ASN A 116 1.15 -5.58 -4.58
CA ASN A 116 1.11 -4.19 -4.09
C ASN A 116 -0.14 -3.41 -4.55
N TYR A 117 -0.56 -3.55 -5.80
CA TYR A 117 -1.77 -2.89 -6.29
C TYR A 117 -3.03 -3.38 -5.55
N LEU A 118 -3.11 -4.69 -5.27
CA LEU A 118 -4.22 -5.26 -4.49
C LEU A 118 -4.13 -4.88 -3.01
N ARG A 119 -2.92 -4.71 -2.45
CA ARG A 119 -2.74 -4.21 -1.07
C ARG A 119 -3.28 -2.79 -0.92
N MET A 120 -3.07 -1.94 -1.93
CA MET A 120 -3.67 -0.60 -1.93
C MET A 120 -5.20 -0.66 -1.99
N LEU A 121 -5.78 -1.48 -2.87
CA LEU A 121 -7.23 -1.71 -2.92
C LEU A 121 -7.75 -2.26 -1.60
N TRP A 122 -7.06 -3.24 -1.02
CA TRP A 122 -7.38 -3.86 0.27
C TRP A 122 -7.54 -2.81 1.37
N GLY A 123 -6.56 -1.92 1.52
CA GLY A 123 -6.65 -0.85 2.51
C GLY A 123 -7.75 0.18 2.21
N LYS A 124 -7.95 0.54 0.93
CA LYS A 124 -9.03 1.46 0.54
C LYS A 124 -10.42 0.92 0.87
N ARG A 125 -10.63 -0.38 0.72
CA ARG A 125 -11.90 -1.01 1.09
C ARG A 125 -12.09 -1.08 2.61
N ILE A 126 -11.04 -1.33 3.38
CA ILE A 126 -11.12 -1.25 4.85
C ILE A 126 -11.50 0.17 5.29
N LEU A 127 -10.92 1.22 4.68
CA LEU A 127 -11.32 2.61 4.94
C LEU A 127 -12.81 2.86 4.63
N GLU A 128 -13.32 2.27 3.56
CA GLU A 128 -14.71 2.41 3.15
C GLU A 128 -15.69 1.72 4.11
N TRP A 129 -15.26 0.64 4.77
CA TRP A 129 -16.13 -0.26 5.55
C TRP A 129 -15.97 -0.14 7.07
N ALA A 130 -14.97 0.53 7.56
CA ALA A 130 -14.81 0.83 8.97
C ALA A 130 -15.67 2.04 9.37
N SER A 131 -16.04 2.12 10.66
CA SER A 131 -16.87 3.21 11.16
C SER A 131 -16.14 4.54 11.17
N THR A 132 -14.81 4.51 11.40
CA THR A 132 -13.94 5.70 11.40
C THR A 132 -12.64 5.43 10.66
N PRO A 133 -11.96 6.47 10.17
CA PRO A 133 -10.64 6.33 9.56
C PRO A 133 -9.57 5.79 10.53
N GLU A 134 -9.68 6.11 11.82
CA GLU A 134 -8.81 5.60 12.88
C GLU A 134 -9.02 4.10 13.08
N GLU A 135 -10.26 3.65 13.11
CA GLU A 135 -10.59 2.24 13.18
C GLU A 135 -10.05 1.49 11.95
N ALA A 136 -10.22 2.05 10.76
CA ALA A 136 -9.64 1.49 9.53
C ALA A 136 -8.12 1.35 9.62
N ALA A 137 -7.42 2.37 10.14
CA ALA A 137 -5.97 2.30 10.35
C ALA A 137 -5.58 1.18 11.29
N ASN A 138 -6.29 1.05 12.43
CA ASN A 138 -6.05 0.01 13.42
C ASN A 138 -6.29 -1.40 12.86
N TRP A 139 -7.35 -1.59 12.07
CA TRP A 139 -7.62 -2.87 11.41
C TRP A 139 -6.56 -3.23 10.37
N MET A 140 -6.13 -2.27 9.55
CA MET A 140 -5.05 -2.48 8.58
C MET A 140 -3.75 -2.87 9.28
N ILE A 141 -3.38 -2.20 10.38
CA ILE A 141 -2.20 -2.54 11.18
C ILE A 141 -2.34 -3.94 11.75
N HIS A 142 -3.46 -4.23 12.43
CA HIS A 142 -3.71 -5.53 13.05
C HIS A 142 -3.57 -6.68 12.05
N LEU A 143 -4.26 -6.61 10.92
CA LEU A 143 -4.26 -7.68 9.92
C LEU A 143 -2.91 -7.80 9.21
N ASN A 144 -2.26 -6.67 8.91
CA ASN A 144 -0.94 -6.67 8.28
C ASN A 144 0.11 -7.26 9.23
N ASP A 145 0.15 -6.85 10.50
CA ASP A 145 1.11 -7.34 11.48
C ASP A 145 0.90 -8.81 11.85
N LYS A 146 -0.35 -9.28 11.76
CA LYS A 146 -0.72 -10.67 12.04
C LYS A 146 -0.36 -11.62 10.89
N TYR A 147 -0.53 -11.19 9.64
CA TYR A 147 -0.48 -12.10 8.50
C TYR A 147 0.64 -11.81 7.50
N ALA A 148 1.05 -10.54 7.32
CA ALA A 148 2.04 -10.20 6.31
C ALA A 148 3.47 -10.56 6.75
N LEU A 149 4.27 -11.10 5.83
CA LEU A 149 5.69 -11.38 6.07
C LEU A 149 6.49 -10.11 6.36
N ASP A 150 6.09 -8.99 5.79
CA ASP A 150 6.65 -7.66 6.02
C ASP A 150 5.89 -6.88 7.12
N GLY A 151 5.01 -7.54 7.87
CA GLY A 151 4.33 -6.96 9.03
C GLY A 151 5.33 -6.38 10.05
N ARG A 152 5.00 -5.25 10.66
CA ARG A 152 5.84 -4.52 11.62
C ARG A 152 7.11 -3.88 11.04
N ASP A 153 7.38 -4.03 9.76
CA ASP A 153 8.44 -3.27 9.09
C ASP A 153 8.02 -1.79 8.93
N PRO A 154 8.93 -0.82 9.13
CA PRO A 154 8.63 0.61 8.94
C PRO A 154 8.03 0.97 7.58
N ASN A 155 8.47 0.29 6.51
CA ASN A 155 7.89 0.47 5.19
C ASN A 155 6.44 -0.02 5.11
N SER A 156 6.11 -1.06 5.86
CA SER A 156 4.74 -1.59 5.97
C SER A 156 3.77 -0.54 6.54
N TYR A 157 4.13 0.13 7.64
CA TYR A 157 3.36 1.25 8.18
C TYR A 157 3.26 2.42 7.19
N THR A 158 4.34 2.69 6.46
CA THR A 158 4.30 3.71 5.40
C THR A 158 3.26 3.36 4.34
N GLY A 159 3.17 2.12 3.90
CA GLY A 159 2.17 1.62 2.97
C GLY A 159 0.73 1.72 3.50
N ILE A 160 0.50 1.34 4.77
CA ILE A 160 -0.80 1.45 5.44
C ILE A 160 -1.27 2.92 5.47
N PHE A 161 -0.43 3.82 5.94
CA PHE A 161 -0.82 5.23 6.03
C PHE A 161 -0.82 5.95 4.67
N TRP A 162 -0.18 5.41 3.64
CA TRP A 162 -0.37 5.88 2.27
C TRP A 162 -1.81 5.69 1.80
N VAL A 163 -2.46 4.62 2.23
CA VAL A 163 -3.91 4.43 1.99
C VAL A 163 -4.70 5.64 2.49
N LEU A 164 -4.29 6.24 3.60
CA LEU A 164 -4.92 7.39 4.26
C LEU A 164 -4.33 8.75 3.87
N GLY A 165 -3.47 8.80 2.83
CA GLY A 165 -2.96 10.05 2.26
C GLY A 165 -1.54 10.43 2.64
N ARG A 166 -0.81 9.66 3.48
CA ARG A 166 0.61 9.91 3.74
C ARG A 166 1.40 9.78 2.44
N HIS A 167 2.32 10.72 2.18
CA HIS A 167 3.14 10.79 0.97
C HIS A 167 2.33 10.91 -0.34
N ASP A 168 1.03 11.22 -0.26
CA ASP A 168 0.18 11.44 -1.41
C ASP A 168 -0.27 12.91 -1.46
N ARG A 169 -0.96 13.27 -2.51
CA ARG A 169 -1.60 14.59 -2.71
C ARG A 169 -3.10 14.46 -2.62
N ALA A 170 -3.78 15.58 -2.46
CA ALA A 170 -5.22 15.64 -2.61
C ALA A 170 -5.64 15.29 -4.04
N TRP A 171 -6.67 14.48 -4.20
CA TRP A 171 -7.25 14.04 -5.46
C TRP A 171 -8.67 14.59 -5.62
N GLY A 172 -9.01 14.98 -6.84
CA GLY A 172 -10.39 15.35 -7.21
C GLY A 172 -10.94 14.40 -8.28
N PRO A 173 -12.26 14.36 -8.45
CA PRO A 173 -13.27 14.99 -7.58
C PRO A 173 -13.38 14.31 -6.22
N GLU A 174 -13.91 15.02 -5.22
CA GLU A 174 -14.24 14.45 -3.91
C GLU A 174 -15.25 13.32 -4.05
N ARG A 175 -15.15 12.33 -3.16
CA ARG A 175 -16.03 11.15 -3.16
C ARG A 175 -16.49 10.88 -1.73
N ALA A 176 -17.72 10.39 -1.61
CA ALA A 176 -18.23 9.94 -0.32
C ALA A 176 -17.22 9.04 0.40
N ILE A 177 -17.11 9.20 1.71
CA ILE A 177 -16.19 8.51 2.63
C ILE A 177 -14.71 8.90 2.41
N PHE A 178 -14.27 9.01 1.17
CA PHE A 178 -12.86 9.25 0.81
C PHE A 178 -12.48 10.74 0.76
N GLY A 179 -13.45 11.62 0.53
CA GLY A 179 -13.16 13.02 0.24
C GLY A 179 -12.12 13.13 -0.88
N LYS A 180 -10.99 13.78 -0.58
CA LYS A 180 -9.84 13.95 -1.49
C LYS A 180 -8.79 12.84 -1.39
N ILE A 181 -9.03 11.80 -0.60
CA ILE A 181 -8.16 10.64 -0.57
C ILE A 181 -8.28 9.89 -1.90
N ARG A 182 -7.15 9.43 -2.43
CA ARG A 182 -7.11 8.66 -3.68
C ARG A 182 -8.05 7.45 -3.61
N TYR A 183 -9.03 7.43 -4.51
CA TYR A 183 -10.03 6.36 -4.59
C TYR A 183 -9.56 5.18 -5.45
N MET A 184 -9.88 3.96 -4.99
CA MET A 184 -9.73 2.73 -5.77
C MET A 184 -10.99 1.87 -5.61
N SER A 185 -11.39 1.18 -6.69
CA SER A 185 -12.51 0.24 -6.67
C SER A 185 -12.15 -1.11 -7.28
N SER A 186 -12.83 -2.15 -6.84
CA SER A 186 -12.68 -3.51 -7.37
C SER A 186 -13.13 -3.58 -8.83
N GLU A 187 -14.13 -2.82 -9.22
CA GLU A 187 -14.57 -2.73 -10.62
C GLU A 187 -13.46 -2.19 -11.54
N ASN A 188 -12.80 -1.09 -11.14
CA ASN A 188 -11.69 -0.54 -11.91
C ASN A 188 -10.47 -1.47 -11.91
N THR A 189 -10.25 -2.20 -10.82
CA THR A 189 -9.19 -3.20 -10.72
C THR A 189 -9.44 -4.34 -11.70
N ARG A 190 -10.68 -4.83 -11.80
CA ARG A 190 -11.09 -5.87 -12.75
C ARG A 190 -10.86 -5.47 -14.22
N LYS A 191 -11.05 -4.18 -14.55
CA LYS A 191 -10.78 -3.66 -15.90
C LYS A 191 -9.28 -3.59 -16.23
N LYS A 192 -8.43 -3.42 -15.21
CA LYS A 192 -6.97 -3.25 -15.39
C LYS A 192 -6.18 -4.55 -15.33
N MET A 193 -6.72 -5.58 -14.69
CA MET A 193 -6.00 -6.82 -14.39
C MET A 193 -6.84 -8.03 -14.80
N ASN A 194 -6.21 -9.05 -15.38
CA ASN A 194 -6.86 -10.34 -15.56
C ASN A 194 -6.91 -11.09 -14.22
N LEU A 195 -7.99 -10.92 -13.48
CA LEU A 195 -8.16 -11.50 -12.14
C LEU A 195 -8.77 -12.91 -12.14
N LYS A 196 -9.17 -13.46 -13.30
CA LYS A 196 -9.84 -14.77 -13.35
C LYS A 196 -9.02 -15.90 -12.72
N PRO A 197 -7.73 -16.09 -13.07
CA PRO A 197 -6.90 -17.12 -12.41
C PRO A 197 -6.69 -16.86 -10.93
N TYR A 198 -6.52 -15.59 -10.57
CA TYR A 198 -6.33 -15.16 -9.18
C TYR A 198 -7.53 -15.48 -8.30
N LEU A 199 -8.74 -15.15 -8.76
CA LEU A 199 -9.97 -15.44 -8.05
C LEU A 199 -10.21 -16.95 -7.91
N GLN A 200 -9.86 -17.77 -8.94
CA GLN A 200 -9.95 -19.21 -8.82
C GLN A 200 -9.05 -19.79 -7.73
N GLN A 201 -7.88 -19.19 -7.53
CA GLN A 201 -6.88 -19.66 -6.55
C GLN A 201 -7.22 -19.21 -5.10
N PHE A 202 -7.76 -18.00 -4.92
CA PHE A 202 -7.87 -17.37 -3.60
C PHE A 202 -9.31 -17.06 -3.15
N ARG A 203 -10.34 -17.37 -3.94
CA ARG A 203 -11.73 -17.18 -3.46
C ARG A 203 -12.00 -18.02 -2.22
N SER A 204 -12.94 -17.56 -1.39
CA SER A 204 -13.49 -18.35 -0.29
C SER A 204 -14.12 -19.63 -0.83
N ARG A 205 -13.95 -20.71 -0.09
CA ARG A 205 -14.61 -21.99 -0.40
C ARG A 205 -16.08 -21.93 -0.07
#